data_b5c75b74b2b216d832e482a98258ed15
#
_entry.id   b5c75b74b2b216d832e482a98258ed15
#
_cell.length_a   1.000
_cell.length_b   1.000
_cell.length_c   1.000
_cell.angle_alpha   90.00
_cell.angle_beta   90.00
_cell.angle_gamma   90.00
#
_symmetry.space_group_name_H-M   'P 1'
#
loop_
_entity.id
_entity.type
_entity.pdbx_description
1 polymer ?
#
loop_
_entity_poly.entity_id
_entity_poly.type
_entity_poly.pdbx_seq_one_letter_code
_entity_poly.pdbx_strand_id
1 'polypeptide(L)'
;AEAVVAPLTIAGFQNMKALSTNDDPKHASRPFDKNRDGFIMGEGAGMLVLEEYEHAVARGAKIYAELSGYGNTCDAHHVTAPDPNGAGLARAIKIAFEEANVADDAQLYINAHGTSTHLNDLTETMAIKTALGEKAYDANISSTKSMTGHLLGATGAIEAIASVMALNDGVIPPTINLDEPDEGLDLNYTPNKAVKRDVNVAASTNLGFGGHDACLVFKKY
;
A
#
# COMPACT_ATOMS: atom_id res chain seq x y z
N ALA A 1 -12.90 7.19 -6.48
CA ALA A 1 -12.89 7.11 -7.94
C ALA A 1 -11.93 8.14 -8.52
N GLU A 2 -11.25 7.77 -9.60
CA GLU A 2 -10.35 8.66 -10.31
C GLU A 2 -10.33 8.32 -11.80
N ALA A 3 -10.29 9.35 -12.67
CA ALA A 3 -10.22 9.21 -14.11
C ALA A 3 -9.19 10.23 -14.64
N VAL A 4 -7.91 9.91 -14.45
CA VAL A 4 -6.80 10.87 -14.64
C VAL A 4 -5.92 10.57 -15.84
N VAL A 5 -6.16 9.48 -16.57
CA VAL A 5 -5.38 9.15 -17.77
C VAL A 5 -5.79 10.08 -18.90
N ALA A 6 -5.37 11.35 -18.77
CA ALA A 6 -5.69 12.45 -19.67
C ALA A 6 -4.41 13.25 -20.00
N PRO A 7 -4.32 13.86 -21.18
CA PRO A 7 -3.11 14.54 -21.66
C PRO A 7 -2.56 15.59 -20.69
N LEU A 8 -3.44 16.39 -20.05
CA LEU A 8 -3.02 17.45 -19.13
C LEU A 8 -2.39 16.86 -17.85
N THR A 9 -2.99 15.82 -17.30
CA THR A 9 -2.51 15.18 -16.06
C THR A 9 -1.19 14.45 -16.31
N ILE A 10 -1.10 13.73 -17.44
CA ILE A 10 0.14 13.07 -17.86
C ILE A 10 1.25 14.11 -18.03
N ALA A 11 0.99 15.20 -18.76
CA ALA A 11 1.97 16.27 -18.95
C ALA A 11 2.43 16.91 -17.64
N GLY A 12 1.51 17.09 -16.68
CA GLY A 12 1.83 17.62 -15.36
C GLY A 12 2.79 16.71 -14.59
N PHE A 13 2.49 15.43 -14.47
CA PHE A 13 3.35 14.47 -13.77
C PHE A 13 4.66 14.19 -14.52
N GLN A 14 4.63 14.24 -15.85
CA GLN A 14 5.85 14.12 -16.66
C GLN A 14 6.80 15.32 -16.45
N ASN A 15 6.27 16.54 -16.35
CA ASN A 15 7.08 17.72 -16.01
C ASN A 15 7.69 17.63 -14.62
N MET A 16 7.04 16.96 -13.69
CA MET A 16 7.58 16.65 -12.35
C MET A 16 8.63 15.53 -12.37
N LYS A 17 8.83 14.87 -13.51
CA LYS A 17 9.69 13.67 -13.64
C LYS A 17 9.28 12.55 -12.67
N ALA A 18 7.99 12.41 -12.42
CA ALA A 18 7.45 11.43 -11.50
C ALA A 18 7.00 10.12 -12.19
N LEU A 19 6.75 10.19 -13.51
CA LEU A 19 6.34 9.03 -14.31
C LEU A 19 7.55 8.23 -14.79
N SER A 20 7.37 6.91 -14.89
CA SER A 20 8.33 6.03 -15.56
C SER A 20 8.51 6.45 -17.01
N THR A 21 9.74 6.33 -17.47
CA THR A 21 10.13 6.56 -18.87
C THR A 21 10.32 5.26 -19.64
N ASN A 22 10.00 4.13 -19.03
CA ASN A 22 10.12 2.82 -19.66
C ASN A 22 9.04 2.64 -20.74
N ASP A 23 9.46 2.37 -21.97
CA ASP A 23 8.56 2.20 -23.12
C ASP A 23 7.84 0.84 -23.14
N ASP A 24 8.26 -0.12 -22.30
CA ASP A 24 7.57 -1.39 -22.15
C ASP A 24 6.47 -1.32 -21.09
N PRO A 25 5.20 -1.22 -21.49
CA PRO A 25 4.09 -1.08 -20.54
C PRO A 25 3.91 -2.27 -19.60
N LYS A 26 4.48 -3.43 -19.93
CA LYS A 26 4.41 -4.63 -19.07
C LYS A 26 5.41 -4.60 -17.93
N HIS A 27 6.50 -3.86 -18.08
CA HIS A 27 7.62 -3.80 -17.13
C HIS A 27 7.85 -2.39 -16.57
N ALA A 28 7.00 -1.42 -16.87
CA ALA A 28 7.20 -0.04 -16.46
C ALA A 28 6.90 0.19 -14.97
N SER A 29 5.83 -0.41 -14.43
CA SER A 29 5.56 -0.37 -12.99
C SER A 29 6.30 -1.52 -12.30
N ARG A 30 7.33 -1.18 -11.50
CA ARG A 30 8.22 -2.15 -10.82
C ARG A 30 8.58 -1.71 -9.40
N PRO A 31 7.61 -1.64 -8.49
CA PRO A 31 7.88 -1.23 -7.11
C PRO A 31 8.98 -2.09 -6.47
N PHE A 32 9.84 -1.42 -5.71
CA PHE A 32 10.98 -2.01 -4.97
C PHE A 32 12.12 -2.57 -5.83
N ASP A 33 11.96 -2.65 -7.16
CA ASP A 33 13.02 -3.08 -8.06
C ASP A 33 14.11 -2.00 -8.19
N LYS A 34 15.38 -2.41 -8.34
CA LYS A 34 16.51 -1.48 -8.47
C LYS A 34 16.45 -0.62 -9.74
N ASN A 35 15.75 -1.07 -10.77
CA ASN A 35 15.62 -0.36 -12.04
C ASN A 35 14.32 0.46 -12.13
N ARG A 36 13.61 0.68 -11.01
CA ARG A 36 12.42 1.51 -10.96
C ARG A 36 12.79 2.96 -11.26
N ASP A 37 11.96 3.66 -12.02
CA ASP A 37 12.27 5.02 -12.49
C ASP A 37 11.09 5.98 -12.40
N GLY A 38 9.98 5.56 -11.79
CA GLY A 38 8.77 6.35 -11.65
C GLY A 38 7.51 5.51 -11.63
N PHE A 39 6.36 6.14 -11.38
CA PHE A 39 5.10 5.43 -11.37
C PHE A 39 4.41 5.44 -12.75
N ILE A 40 3.46 4.53 -12.92
CA ILE A 40 2.54 4.49 -14.05
C ILE A 40 1.17 4.94 -13.57
N MET A 41 0.53 5.85 -14.28
CA MET A 41 -0.83 6.28 -13.96
C MET A 41 -1.85 5.19 -14.29
N GLY A 42 -2.76 4.97 -13.37
CA GLY A 42 -3.97 4.17 -13.56
C GLY A 42 -5.22 4.99 -13.30
N GLU A 43 -6.37 4.45 -13.62
CA GLU A 43 -7.67 5.03 -13.29
C GLU A 43 -8.67 3.94 -12.92
N GLY A 44 -9.68 4.30 -12.15
CA GLY A 44 -10.70 3.37 -11.71
C GLY A 44 -11.52 3.86 -10.52
N ALA A 45 -12.27 2.96 -9.95
CA ALA A 45 -13.12 3.23 -8.79
C ALA A 45 -13.22 2.01 -7.89
N GLY A 46 -13.23 2.24 -6.59
CA GLY A 46 -13.56 1.24 -5.58
C GLY A 46 -14.61 1.81 -4.61
N MET A 47 -15.44 0.93 -4.07
CA MET A 47 -16.44 1.27 -3.07
C MET A 47 -16.46 0.21 -1.99
N LEU A 48 -16.39 0.63 -0.73
CA LEU A 48 -16.57 -0.21 0.43
C LEU A 48 -17.82 0.23 1.16
N VAL A 49 -18.63 -0.72 1.61
CA VAL A 49 -19.77 -0.46 2.49
C VAL A 49 -19.28 -0.68 3.91
N LEU A 50 -19.15 0.39 4.67
CA LEU A 50 -18.82 0.36 6.09
C LEU A 50 -20.11 0.35 6.89
N GLU A 51 -20.22 -0.56 7.82
CA GLU A 51 -21.43 -0.77 8.60
C GLU A 51 -21.04 -1.10 10.05
N GLU A 52 -21.81 -0.56 10.98
CA GLU A 52 -21.63 -0.89 12.39
C GLU A 52 -21.92 -2.38 12.60
N TYR A 53 -21.11 -3.02 13.45
CA TYR A 53 -21.06 -4.46 13.61
C TYR A 53 -22.40 -5.08 13.97
N GLU A 54 -23.05 -4.57 15.02
CA GLU A 54 -24.33 -5.14 15.49
C GLU A 54 -25.47 -4.95 14.48
N HIS A 55 -25.43 -3.84 13.74
CA HIS A 55 -26.37 -3.61 12.64
C HIS A 55 -26.17 -4.63 11.51
N ALA A 56 -24.92 -4.89 11.12
CA ALA A 56 -24.60 -5.88 10.10
C ALA A 56 -25.05 -7.29 10.50
N VAL A 57 -24.75 -7.67 11.74
CA VAL A 57 -25.18 -8.98 12.30
C VAL A 57 -26.69 -9.11 12.38
N ALA A 58 -27.39 -8.07 12.87
CA ALA A 58 -28.86 -8.10 13.04
C ALA A 58 -29.60 -8.31 11.72
N ARG A 59 -29.08 -7.84 10.59
CA ARG A 59 -29.66 -8.07 9.27
C ARG A 59 -29.10 -9.27 8.50
N GLY A 60 -28.20 -10.05 9.13
CA GLY A 60 -27.57 -11.23 8.52
C GLY A 60 -26.62 -10.88 7.35
N ALA A 61 -25.93 -9.74 7.42
CA ALA A 61 -24.97 -9.36 6.39
C ALA A 61 -23.77 -10.31 6.36
N LYS A 62 -23.21 -10.53 5.16
CA LYS A 62 -21.88 -11.12 5.05
C LYS A 62 -20.86 -10.07 5.42
N ILE A 63 -20.09 -10.32 6.49
CA ILE A 63 -19.00 -9.48 6.90
C ILE A 63 -17.72 -10.03 6.25
N TYR A 64 -16.98 -9.20 5.55
CA TYR A 64 -15.74 -9.59 4.86
C TYR A 64 -14.50 -9.39 5.73
N ALA A 65 -14.48 -8.34 6.54
CA ALA A 65 -13.41 -8.04 7.47
C ALA A 65 -13.89 -6.98 8.47
N GLU A 66 -13.16 -6.82 9.54
CA GLU A 66 -13.30 -5.70 10.47
C GLU A 66 -12.28 -4.61 10.10
N LEU A 67 -12.72 -3.36 9.90
CA LEU A 67 -11.83 -2.21 9.87
C LEU A 67 -11.50 -1.85 11.32
N SER A 68 -10.34 -2.31 11.78
CA SER A 68 -9.98 -2.31 13.19
C SER A 68 -9.08 -1.16 13.60
N GLY A 69 -8.39 -0.52 12.65
CA GLY A 69 -7.48 0.56 12.99
C GLY A 69 -7.25 1.54 11.86
N TYR A 70 -7.03 2.79 12.25
CA TYR A 70 -6.75 3.91 11.35
C TYR A 70 -5.67 4.81 11.92
N GLY A 71 -4.63 5.07 11.13
CA GLY A 71 -3.60 6.05 11.45
C GLY A 71 -3.50 7.09 10.35
N ASN A 72 -3.47 8.36 10.74
CA ASN A 72 -3.28 9.48 9.82
C ASN A 72 -2.29 10.46 10.42
N THR A 73 -1.29 10.85 9.65
CA THR A 73 -0.25 11.78 10.06
C THR A 73 0.13 12.70 8.91
N CYS A 74 1.04 13.62 9.18
CA CYS A 74 1.58 14.51 8.18
C CYS A 74 3.10 14.63 8.39
N ASP A 75 3.86 14.53 7.30
CA ASP A 75 5.31 14.70 7.29
C ASP A 75 5.73 16.15 7.60
N ALA A 76 4.97 17.11 7.09
CA ALA A 76 5.31 18.56 7.14
C ALA A 76 6.74 18.83 6.60
N HIS A 77 7.18 18.05 5.60
CA HIS A 77 8.52 18.11 5.05
C HIS A 77 8.60 18.81 3.69
N HIS A 78 7.90 18.30 2.69
CA HIS A 78 7.94 18.82 1.31
C HIS A 78 6.59 18.59 0.60
N VAL A 79 6.30 19.36 -0.46
CA VAL A 79 5.03 19.27 -1.20
C VAL A 79 4.85 17.90 -1.87
N THR A 80 5.91 17.28 -2.35
CA THR A 80 5.83 16.04 -3.14
C THR A 80 6.76 14.93 -2.66
N ALA A 81 7.85 15.25 -1.96
CA ALA A 81 8.78 14.26 -1.45
C ALA A 81 8.40 13.83 -0.02
N PRO A 82 8.44 12.53 0.29
CA PRO A 82 8.24 12.04 1.66
C PRO A 82 9.38 12.52 2.58
N ASP A 83 9.14 12.52 3.88
CA ASP A 83 10.21 12.68 4.88
C ASP A 83 11.25 11.57 4.69
N PRO A 84 12.52 11.89 4.48
CA PRO A 84 13.57 10.89 4.20
C PRO A 84 13.69 9.78 5.25
N ASN A 85 13.27 10.05 6.48
CA ASN A 85 13.29 9.07 7.56
C ASN A 85 12.00 8.25 7.67
N GLY A 86 10.96 8.59 6.89
CA GLY A 86 9.66 7.94 6.94
C GLY A 86 8.94 8.08 8.28
N ALA A 87 9.27 9.14 9.06
CA ALA A 87 8.76 9.28 10.43
C ALA A 87 7.25 9.47 10.49
N GLY A 88 6.68 10.19 9.51
CA GLY A 88 5.23 10.38 9.39
C GLY A 88 4.51 9.06 9.21
N LEU A 89 4.88 8.31 8.17
CA LEU A 89 4.28 7.01 7.88
C LEU A 89 4.50 6.00 9.02
N ALA A 90 5.70 5.96 9.63
CA ALA A 90 5.96 5.08 10.76
C ALA A 90 5.00 5.35 11.93
N ARG A 91 4.70 6.63 12.20
CA ARG A 91 3.69 7.00 13.22
C ARG A 91 2.29 6.57 12.80
N ALA A 92 1.90 6.79 11.53
CA ALA A 92 0.59 6.37 11.04
C ALA A 92 0.39 4.86 11.20
N ILE A 93 1.40 4.05 10.85
CA ILE A 93 1.37 2.59 11.04
C ILE A 93 1.22 2.25 12.53
N LYS A 94 2.04 2.84 13.42
CA LYS A 94 1.96 2.57 14.86
C LYS A 94 0.58 2.89 15.43
N ILE A 95 0.03 4.05 15.12
CA ILE A 95 -1.31 4.46 15.56
C ILE A 95 -2.36 3.45 15.11
N ALA A 96 -2.35 3.06 13.83
CA ALA A 96 -3.33 2.12 13.28
C ALA A 96 -3.21 0.73 13.92
N PHE A 97 -1.98 0.24 14.17
CA PHE A 97 -1.73 -1.06 14.79
C PHE A 97 -2.09 -1.07 16.28
N GLU A 98 -1.84 0.03 16.98
CA GLU A 98 -2.24 0.21 18.39
C GLU A 98 -3.76 0.25 18.52
N GLU A 99 -4.46 1.04 17.70
CA GLU A 99 -5.93 1.11 17.67
C GLU A 99 -6.53 -0.25 17.34
N ALA A 100 -5.98 -0.94 16.35
CA ALA A 100 -6.40 -2.30 16.01
C ALA A 100 -6.07 -3.34 17.09
N ASN A 101 -5.27 -3.02 18.10
CA ASN A 101 -4.76 -3.99 19.08
C ASN A 101 -4.22 -5.26 18.38
N VAL A 102 -3.24 -5.07 17.49
CA VAL A 102 -2.64 -6.16 16.71
C VAL A 102 -1.76 -7.02 17.62
N ALA A 103 -2.07 -8.31 17.71
CA ALA A 103 -1.33 -9.25 18.53
C ALA A 103 0.11 -9.46 18.04
N ASP A 104 0.99 -9.86 18.98
CA ASP A 104 2.42 -10.05 18.67
C ASP A 104 2.68 -11.20 17.70
N ASP A 105 1.84 -12.19 17.66
CA ASP A 105 1.90 -13.38 16.80
C ASP A 105 1.04 -13.25 15.53
N ALA A 106 0.52 -12.06 15.23
CA ALA A 106 -0.33 -11.83 14.07
C ALA A 106 0.41 -12.16 12.77
N GLN A 107 -0.29 -12.87 11.88
CA GLN A 107 0.17 -13.12 10.52
C GLN A 107 -0.19 -11.93 9.64
N LEU A 108 0.81 -11.17 9.20
CA LEU A 108 0.63 -9.88 8.56
C LEU A 108 0.74 -9.93 7.04
N TYR A 109 -0.17 -9.21 6.39
CA TYR A 109 -0.01 -8.73 5.02
C TYR A 109 -0.03 -7.20 5.00
N ILE A 110 0.85 -6.58 4.23
CA ILE A 110 0.89 -5.14 4.02
C ILE A 110 0.75 -4.84 2.53
N ASN A 111 -0.35 -4.22 2.13
CA ASN A 111 -0.49 -3.61 0.83
C ASN A 111 0.17 -2.24 0.88
N ALA A 112 1.39 -2.16 0.37
CA ALA A 112 2.22 -0.98 0.45
C ALA A 112 1.81 0.07 -0.59
N HIS A 113 2.08 1.33 -0.29
CA HIS A 113 1.95 2.40 -1.26
C HIS A 113 2.80 2.14 -2.50
N GLY A 114 4.07 1.75 -2.33
CA GLY A 114 4.93 1.16 -3.35
C GLY A 114 4.73 1.70 -4.76
N THR A 115 5.12 2.94 -5.01
CA THR A 115 4.82 3.64 -6.27
C THR A 115 5.78 3.36 -7.42
N SER A 116 6.84 2.57 -7.19
CA SER A 116 7.92 2.41 -8.17
C SER A 116 8.78 3.68 -8.34
N THR A 117 8.79 4.55 -7.34
CA THR A 117 9.70 5.70 -7.27
C THR A 117 10.82 5.43 -6.27
N HIS A 118 12.03 5.93 -6.55
CA HIS A 118 13.20 5.67 -5.70
C HIS A 118 12.97 6.11 -4.25
N LEU A 119 12.48 7.34 -4.05
CA LEU A 119 12.32 7.91 -2.71
C LEU A 119 11.21 7.22 -1.92
N ASN A 120 10.03 7.04 -2.54
CA ASN A 120 8.90 6.45 -1.83
C ASN A 120 9.21 5.05 -1.33
N ASP A 121 9.67 4.17 -2.21
CA ASP A 121 9.82 2.76 -1.90
C ASP A 121 10.87 2.52 -0.80
N LEU A 122 11.96 3.33 -0.81
CA LEU A 122 12.97 3.31 0.23
C LEU A 122 12.40 3.84 1.57
N THR A 123 11.77 5.01 1.53
CA THR A 123 11.21 5.66 2.72
C THR A 123 10.12 4.79 3.37
N GLU A 124 9.24 4.21 2.57
CA GLU A 124 8.18 3.31 3.08
C GLU A 124 8.76 2.05 3.72
N THR A 125 9.78 1.45 3.12
CA THR A 125 10.51 0.32 3.73
C THR A 125 11.08 0.68 5.09
N MET A 126 11.73 1.84 5.20
CA MET A 126 12.26 2.34 6.47
C MET A 126 11.15 2.59 7.51
N ALA A 127 10.02 3.16 7.07
CA ALA A 127 8.87 3.42 7.93
C ALA A 127 8.27 2.12 8.48
N ILE A 128 8.09 1.10 7.63
CA ILE A 128 7.59 -0.22 8.03
C ILE A 128 8.52 -0.86 9.06
N LYS A 129 9.84 -0.85 8.81
CA LYS A 129 10.84 -1.36 9.78
C LYS A 129 10.81 -0.60 11.10
N THR A 130 10.72 0.72 11.05
CA THR A 130 10.65 1.58 12.25
C THR A 130 9.39 1.34 13.06
N ALA A 131 8.27 1.08 12.39
CA ALA A 131 6.99 0.85 13.04
C ALA A 131 6.89 -0.55 13.67
N LEU A 132 7.32 -1.59 12.95
CA LEU A 132 7.06 -2.98 13.29
C LEU A 132 8.29 -3.74 13.84
N GLY A 133 9.49 -3.18 13.72
CA GLY A 133 10.72 -3.86 14.15
C GLY A 133 10.91 -5.20 13.43
N GLU A 134 11.25 -6.24 14.18
CA GLU A 134 11.48 -7.58 13.62
C GLU A 134 10.26 -8.18 12.91
N LYS A 135 9.05 -7.80 13.30
CA LYS A 135 7.81 -8.25 12.64
C LYS A 135 7.72 -7.83 11.17
N ALA A 136 8.42 -6.77 10.77
CA ALA A 136 8.47 -6.33 9.37
C ALA A 136 9.03 -7.43 8.45
N TYR A 137 9.97 -8.23 8.95
CA TYR A 137 10.62 -9.31 8.18
C TYR A 137 9.75 -10.57 8.07
N ASP A 138 8.80 -10.76 8.98
CA ASP A 138 7.86 -11.88 8.96
C ASP A 138 6.60 -11.56 8.11
N ALA A 139 6.35 -10.29 7.83
CA ALA A 139 5.22 -9.85 7.03
C ALA A 139 5.42 -10.17 5.54
N ASN A 140 4.32 -10.51 4.86
CA ASN A 140 4.30 -10.36 3.40
C ASN A 140 3.91 -8.93 3.06
N ILE A 141 4.68 -8.30 2.20
CA ILE A 141 4.41 -6.98 1.66
C ILE A 141 4.18 -7.12 0.17
N SER A 142 3.28 -6.34 -0.41
CA SER A 142 3.24 -6.22 -1.87
C SER A 142 2.70 -4.85 -2.28
N SER A 143 3.08 -4.39 -3.47
CA SER A 143 2.43 -3.25 -4.09
C SER A 143 1.58 -3.71 -5.26
N THR A 144 0.27 -3.60 -5.11
CA THR A 144 -0.68 -3.87 -6.17
C THR A 144 -0.59 -2.86 -7.32
N LYS A 145 0.07 -1.71 -7.11
CA LYS A 145 0.38 -0.74 -8.17
C LYS A 145 1.29 -1.31 -9.26
N SER A 146 2.01 -2.39 -8.98
CA SER A 146 2.74 -3.12 -10.01
C SER A 146 1.82 -3.66 -11.12
N MET A 147 0.55 -3.94 -10.80
CA MET A 147 -0.45 -4.51 -11.70
C MET A 147 -1.50 -3.48 -12.16
N THR A 148 -1.86 -2.54 -11.28
CA THR A 148 -2.94 -1.58 -11.54
C THR A 148 -2.44 -0.21 -12.00
N GLY A 149 -1.17 0.10 -11.81
CA GLY A 149 -0.68 1.47 -11.82
C GLY A 149 -1.16 2.23 -10.59
N HIS A 150 -0.83 3.51 -10.52
CA HIS A 150 -1.23 4.40 -9.44
C HIS A 150 -2.51 5.15 -9.82
N LEU A 151 -3.62 4.82 -9.18
CA LEU A 151 -4.93 5.39 -9.47
C LEU A 151 -5.20 6.70 -8.69
N LEU A 152 -4.17 7.33 -8.16
CA LEU A 152 -4.25 8.55 -7.36
C LEU A 152 -5.36 8.48 -6.29
N GLY A 153 -6.40 9.30 -6.38
CA GLY A 153 -7.48 9.33 -5.40
C GLY A 153 -8.37 8.06 -5.34
N ALA A 154 -8.29 7.17 -6.33
CA ALA A 154 -8.99 5.87 -6.27
C ALA A 154 -8.16 4.76 -5.61
N THR A 155 -6.85 4.96 -5.49
CA THR A 155 -5.90 3.92 -5.07
C THR A 155 -6.26 3.32 -3.71
N GLY A 156 -6.51 4.14 -2.70
CA GLY A 156 -6.78 3.66 -1.34
C GLY A 156 -7.98 2.72 -1.26
N ALA A 157 -9.04 2.96 -2.04
CA ALA A 157 -10.20 2.09 -2.06
C ALA A 157 -9.89 0.73 -2.72
N ILE A 158 -9.13 0.73 -3.83
CA ILE A 158 -8.74 -0.51 -4.52
C ILE A 158 -7.80 -1.35 -3.65
N GLU A 159 -6.85 -0.71 -2.98
CA GLU A 159 -5.89 -1.37 -2.10
C GLU A 159 -6.54 -1.91 -0.82
N ALA A 160 -7.51 -1.19 -0.26
CA ALA A 160 -8.33 -1.68 0.83
C ALA A 160 -9.12 -2.93 0.43
N ILE A 161 -9.75 -2.92 -0.75
CA ILE A 161 -10.46 -4.10 -1.28
C ILE A 161 -9.49 -5.27 -1.46
N ALA A 162 -8.32 -5.04 -2.07
CA ALA A 162 -7.31 -6.09 -2.24
C ALA A 162 -6.83 -6.67 -0.90
N SER A 163 -6.67 -5.82 0.12
CA SER A 163 -6.29 -6.24 1.47
C SER A 163 -7.37 -7.10 2.14
N VAL A 164 -8.64 -6.69 2.03
CA VAL A 164 -9.78 -7.47 2.54
C VAL A 164 -9.91 -8.81 1.81
N MET A 165 -9.73 -8.82 0.48
CA MET A 165 -9.78 -10.08 -0.28
C MET A 165 -8.62 -11.00 0.05
N ALA A 166 -7.42 -10.48 0.34
CA ALA A 166 -6.30 -11.29 0.78
C ALA A 166 -6.60 -12.01 2.12
N LEU A 167 -7.28 -11.34 3.06
CA LEU A 167 -7.75 -11.96 4.30
C LEU A 167 -8.77 -13.08 4.05
N ASN A 168 -9.71 -12.86 3.14
CA ASN A 168 -10.78 -13.83 2.87
C ASN A 168 -10.30 -15.06 2.10
N ASP A 169 -9.48 -14.84 1.08
CA ASP A 169 -9.09 -15.87 0.13
C ASP A 169 -7.80 -16.61 0.56
N GLY A 170 -7.07 -16.06 1.55
CA GLY A 170 -5.77 -16.58 1.96
C GLY A 170 -4.73 -16.53 0.85
N VAL A 171 -4.84 -15.52 -0.03
CA VAL A 171 -3.94 -15.33 -1.18
C VAL A 171 -3.42 -13.90 -1.18
N ILE A 172 -2.12 -13.76 -1.02
CA ILE A 172 -1.43 -12.46 -1.06
C ILE A 172 -1.07 -12.14 -2.51
N PRO A 173 -1.52 -10.98 -3.04
CA PRO A 173 -1.16 -10.56 -4.39
C PRO A 173 0.34 -10.23 -4.48
N PRO A 174 0.97 -10.46 -5.64
CA PRO A 174 2.41 -10.21 -5.79
C PRO A 174 2.72 -8.73 -6.05
N THR A 175 3.98 -8.37 -5.87
CA THR A 175 4.61 -7.26 -6.59
C THR A 175 5.21 -7.82 -7.87
N ILE A 176 4.59 -7.60 -9.02
CA ILE A 176 5.16 -8.04 -10.30
C ILE A 176 6.29 -7.11 -10.74
N ASN A 177 7.15 -7.59 -11.65
CA ASN A 177 8.31 -6.87 -12.17
C ASN A 177 9.40 -6.56 -11.11
N LEU A 178 9.36 -7.24 -9.98
CA LEU A 178 10.40 -7.18 -8.97
C LEU A 178 11.38 -8.34 -9.24
N ASP A 179 12.41 -8.07 -10.03
CA ASP A 179 13.41 -9.05 -10.43
C ASP A 179 14.63 -8.98 -9.51
N GLU A 180 15.04 -7.77 -9.12
CA GLU A 180 16.15 -7.53 -8.21
C GLU A 180 15.81 -6.36 -7.26
N PRO A 181 15.66 -6.62 -5.96
CA PRO A 181 15.44 -5.54 -4.98
C PRO A 181 16.60 -4.54 -4.98
N ASP A 182 16.26 -3.27 -4.77
CA ASP A 182 17.28 -2.22 -4.63
C ASP A 182 18.00 -2.31 -3.28
N GLU A 183 19.14 -1.65 -3.17
CA GLU A 183 19.89 -1.60 -1.92
C GLU A 183 19.05 -1.02 -0.77
N GLY A 184 19.08 -1.68 0.38
CA GLY A 184 18.28 -1.32 1.55
C GLY A 184 16.83 -1.78 1.52
N LEU A 185 16.36 -2.37 0.43
CA LEU A 185 15.04 -2.96 0.28
C LEU A 185 15.13 -4.48 0.53
N ASP A 186 15.09 -4.88 1.80
CA ASP A 186 15.40 -6.25 2.26
C ASP A 186 14.20 -6.96 2.92
N LEU A 187 12.97 -6.41 2.79
CA LEU A 187 11.76 -7.05 3.27
C LEU A 187 11.19 -8.05 2.24
N ASN A 188 10.21 -8.83 2.65
CA ASN A 188 9.54 -9.77 1.76
C ASN A 188 8.43 -9.07 0.95
N TYR A 189 8.76 -8.54 -0.21
CA TYR A 189 7.82 -7.84 -1.10
C TYR A 189 6.96 -8.76 -1.97
N THR A 190 6.91 -10.04 -1.69
CA THR A 190 6.12 -11.05 -2.42
C THR A 190 6.38 -10.97 -3.93
N PRO A 191 7.61 -11.23 -4.41
CA PRO A 191 8.00 -10.95 -5.79
C PRO A 191 7.30 -11.86 -6.80
N ASN A 192 6.77 -11.28 -7.85
CA ASN A 192 6.33 -11.88 -9.11
C ASN A 192 5.21 -12.93 -9.03
N LYS A 193 5.00 -13.60 -7.91
CA LYS A 193 4.00 -14.67 -7.78
C LYS A 193 3.15 -14.49 -6.52
N ALA A 194 1.85 -14.67 -6.66
CA ALA A 194 0.94 -14.70 -5.52
C ALA A 194 1.31 -15.83 -4.56
N VAL A 195 1.17 -15.58 -3.26
CA VAL A 195 1.50 -16.54 -2.20
C VAL A 195 0.23 -16.93 -1.46
N LYS A 196 0.01 -18.24 -1.30
CA LYS A 196 -1.01 -18.75 -0.39
C LYS A 196 -0.48 -18.67 1.04
N ARG A 197 -1.10 -17.84 1.85
CA ARG A 197 -0.79 -17.68 3.27
C ARG A 197 -2.05 -17.26 3.99
N ASP A 198 -2.40 -17.98 5.03
CA ASP A 198 -3.50 -17.58 5.91
C ASP A 198 -3.02 -16.43 6.82
N VAL A 199 -3.43 -15.22 6.47
CA VAL A 199 -3.16 -14.01 7.23
C VAL A 199 -4.40 -13.60 8.00
N ASN A 200 -4.22 -13.08 9.20
CA ASN A 200 -5.32 -12.63 10.05
C ASN A 200 -5.38 -11.11 10.21
N VAL A 201 -4.33 -10.41 9.78
CA VAL A 201 -4.27 -8.94 9.75
C VAL A 201 -3.74 -8.50 8.40
N ALA A 202 -4.41 -7.55 7.78
CA ALA A 202 -3.92 -6.86 6.59
C ALA A 202 -3.89 -5.35 6.83
N ALA A 203 -2.81 -4.70 6.42
CA ALA A 203 -2.69 -3.25 6.45
C ALA A 203 -2.58 -2.69 5.04
N SER A 204 -3.09 -1.48 4.82
CA SER A 204 -2.90 -0.71 3.60
C SER A 204 -2.30 0.64 3.94
N THR A 205 -1.16 0.98 3.34
CA THR A 205 -0.42 2.22 3.56
C THR A 205 -0.51 3.13 2.35
N ASN A 206 -0.65 4.43 2.59
CA ASN A 206 -0.68 5.42 1.53
C ASN A 206 0.09 6.68 1.94
N LEU A 207 0.91 7.18 1.00
CA LEU A 207 1.61 8.45 1.10
C LEU A 207 1.07 9.39 0.02
N GLY A 208 0.56 10.54 0.43
CA GLY A 208 0.00 11.55 -0.48
C GLY A 208 0.86 12.78 -0.57
N PHE A 209 0.81 13.45 -1.71
CA PHE A 209 1.43 14.77 -1.87
C PHE A 209 0.87 15.75 -0.82
N GLY A 210 1.73 16.65 -0.33
CA GLY A 210 1.46 17.47 0.85
C GLY A 210 1.93 16.82 2.15
N GLY A 211 2.52 15.61 2.07
CA GLY A 211 3.03 14.87 3.23
C GLY A 211 1.93 14.15 4.01
N HIS A 212 0.84 13.79 3.36
CA HIS A 212 -0.24 13.01 4.00
C HIS A 212 0.12 11.53 4.05
N ASP A 213 0.15 10.98 5.26
CA ASP A 213 0.36 9.55 5.48
C ASP A 213 -0.87 8.91 6.10
N ALA A 214 -1.24 7.75 5.60
CA ALA A 214 -2.37 7.00 6.12
C ALA A 214 -2.06 5.50 6.20
N CYS A 215 -2.60 4.85 7.22
CA CYS A 215 -2.59 3.40 7.37
C CYS A 215 -3.97 2.92 7.83
N LEU A 216 -4.52 1.95 7.10
CA LEU A 216 -5.72 1.21 7.51
C LEU A 216 -5.32 -0.18 7.94
N VAL A 217 -5.94 -0.70 8.99
CA VAL A 217 -5.76 -2.08 9.46
C VAL A 217 -7.08 -2.81 9.43
N PHE A 218 -7.09 -3.93 8.72
CA PHE A 218 -8.20 -4.86 8.64
C PHE A 218 -7.87 -6.15 9.37
N LYS A 219 -8.83 -6.72 10.08
CA LYS A 219 -8.74 -8.04 10.69
C LYS A 219 -9.70 -9.01 10.04
N LYS A 220 -9.29 -10.27 9.98
CA LYS A 220 -10.15 -11.37 9.57
C LYS A 220 -11.32 -11.49 10.54
N TYR A 221 -12.54 -11.58 10.01
CA TYR A 221 -13.77 -11.78 10.77
C TYR A 221 -14.08 -13.27 10.94
#